data_79ee9ebab63a3db7aaef4b3a1ce217ed
#
_entry.id   79ee9ebab63a3db7aaef4b3a1ce217ed
#
_cell.length_a   1.000
_cell.length_b   1.000
_cell.length_c   1.000
_cell.angle_alpha   90.00
_cell.angle_beta   90.00
_cell.angle_gamma   90.00
#
_symmetry.space_group_name_H-M   'P 1'
#
loop_
_entity.id
_entity.type
_entity.pdbx_description
1 polymer ?
#
loop_
_entity_poly.entity_id
_entity_poly.type
_entity_poly.pdbx_seq_one_letter_code
_entity_poly.pdbx_strand_id
1 'polypeptide(L)'
;MTSTKIKELQPKCNLAFIPLGPTEVHRPHLPLMTDFRSGLELCERAARKLQEEGIESIIATPVTYCAADVTNVFPGNTSLRVETVEMLLEDICLSLARSGFYNIMVVSGHADPDNAAAVVRGIENAKKKNNKVNGTYSAWFDKGVVEGG
;
A
#
# COMPACT_ATOMS: atom_id res chain seq x y z
N MET A 1 -0.37 1.43 -16.38
CA MET A 1 0.56 0.53 -17.09
C MET A 1 -0.24 -0.53 -17.82
N THR A 2 0.17 -0.98 -19.03
CA THR A 2 -0.53 -2.03 -19.79
C THR A 2 0.00 -3.42 -19.43
N SER A 3 -0.79 -4.48 -19.71
CA SER A 3 -0.35 -5.86 -19.48
C SER A 3 0.90 -6.23 -20.30
N THR A 4 1.05 -5.67 -21.49
CA THR A 4 2.26 -5.83 -22.33
C THR A 4 3.49 -5.27 -21.61
N LYS A 5 3.38 -4.06 -21.06
CA LYS A 5 4.48 -3.43 -20.33
C LYS A 5 4.84 -4.21 -19.05
N ILE A 6 3.87 -4.78 -18.36
CA ILE A 6 4.12 -5.67 -17.21
C ILE A 6 4.93 -6.89 -17.64
N LYS A 7 4.57 -7.56 -18.73
CA LYS A 7 5.33 -8.72 -19.26
C LYS A 7 6.78 -8.38 -19.61
N GLU A 8 7.04 -7.19 -20.15
CA GLU A 8 8.41 -6.72 -20.44
C GLU A 8 9.23 -6.45 -19.17
N LEU A 9 8.58 -6.03 -18.10
CA LEU A 9 9.24 -5.72 -16.83
C LEU A 9 9.47 -6.97 -15.95
N GLN A 10 8.60 -7.96 -15.98
CA GLN A 10 8.68 -9.17 -15.14
C GLN A 10 10.08 -9.81 -15.04
N PRO A 11 10.87 -9.96 -16.13
CA PRO A 11 12.21 -10.56 -16.05
C PRO A 11 13.24 -9.69 -15.29
N LYS A 12 12.94 -8.41 -15.11
CA LYS A 12 13.88 -7.40 -14.57
C LYS A 12 13.40 -6.78 -13.25
N CYS A 13 12.15 -7.00 -12.89
CA CYS A 13 11.49 -6.34 -11.78
C CYS A 13 10.64 -7.34 -10.98
N ASN A 14 10.92 -7.45 -9.70
CA ASN A 14 10.12 -8.24 -8.76
C ASN A 14 9.56 -7.41 -7.60
N LEU A 15 9.69 -6.07 -7.67
CA LEU A 15 9.26 -5.13 -6.64
C LEU A 15 7.96 -4.41 -7.04
N ALA A 16 6.99 -4.43 -6.15
CA ALA A 16 5.74 -3.70 -6.28
C ALA A 16 5.44 -2.85 -5.05
N PHE A 17 5.08 -1.60 -5.26
CA PHE A 17 4.49 -0.74 -4.24
C PHE A 17 2.97 -0.80 -4.32
N ILE A 18 2.31 -0.84 -3.16
CA ILE A 18 0.86 -0.71 -3.02
C ILE A 18 0.59 0.58 -2.23
N PRO A 19 0.22 1.69 -2.89
CA PRO A 19 -0.23 2.89 -2.17
C PRO A 19 -1.53 2.59 -1.45
N LEU A 20 -1.65 3.00 -0.18
CA LEU A 20 -2.80 2.75 0.65
C LEU A 20 -3.18 4.00 1.45
N GLY A 21 -4.46 4.27 1.54
CA GLY A 21 -5.01 5.33 2.37
C GLY A 21 -6.51 5.46 2.16
N PRO A 22 -7.31 5.65 3.22
CA PRO A 22 -8.76 5.76 3.13
C PRO A 22 -9.23 7.04 2.43
N THR A 23 -10.50 7.03 2.11
CA THR A 23 -11.29 8.22 1.87
C THR A 23 -11.88 8.66 3.21
N GLU A 24 -11.21 9.61 3.89
CA GLU A 24 -11.62 10.06 5.22
C GLU A 24 -11.50 11.56 5.43
N VAL A 25 -12.17 12.06 6.46
CA VAL A 25 -12.21 13.49 6.78
C VAL A 25 -10.93 13.95 7.46
N HIS A 26 -10.29 14.97 6.88
CA HIS A 26 -9.08 15.63 7.39
C HIS A 26 -9.37 17.11 7.73
N ARG A 27 -10.37 17.37 8.58
CA ARG A 27 -10.89 18.72 8.84
C ARG A 27 -11.49 19.38 7.57
N PRO A 28 -12.11 20.57 7.65
CA PRO A 28 -12.86 21.13 6.52
C PRO A 28 -11.97 21.67 5.36
N HIS A 29 -10.67 21.74 5.53
CA HIS A 29 -9.75 22.38 4.56
C HIS A 29 -8.91 21.38 3.73
N LEU A 30 -8.94 20.08 4.04
CA LEU A 30 -8.21 19.07 3.27
C LEU A 30 -9.19 18.13 2.53
N PRO A 31 -8.80 17.65 1.35
CA PRO A 31 -9.60 16.67 0.61
C PRO A 31 -9.73 15.34 1.37
N LEU A 32 -10.84 14.63 1.15
CA LEU A 32 -11.05 13.30 1.72
C LEU A 32 -9.98 12.27 1.30
N MET A 33 -9.29 12.53 0.20
CA MET A 33 -8.28 11.63 -0.38
C MET A 33 -6.84 11.99 0.06
N THR A 34 -6.66 12.72 1.15
CA THR A 34 -5.34 13.19 1.62
C THR A 34 -4.39 12.03 1.86
N ASP A 35 -4.79 11.03 2.60
CA ASP A 35 -3.96 9.86 2.94
C ASP A 35 -3.55 9.05 1.72
N PHE A 36 -4.53 8.76 0.87
CA PHE A 36 -4.26 8.09 -0.39
C PHE A 36 -3.23 8.85 -1.24
N ARG A 37 -3.39 10.17 -1.38
CA ARG A 37 -2.46 11.01 -2.14
C ARG A 37 -1.06 11.01 -1.54
N SER A 38 -0.96 11.05 -0.22
CA SER A 38 0.32 10.98 0.50
C SER A 38 1.01 9.63 0.27
N GLY A 39 0.28 8.51 0.41
CA GLY A 39 0.81 7.18 0.15
C GLY A 39 1.29 7.01 -1.30
N LEU A 40 0.50 7.50 -2.27
CA LEU A 40 0.87 7.46 -3.69
C LEU A 40 2.14 8.28 -3.98
N GLU A 41 2.22 9.52 -3.50
CA GLU A 41 3.39 10.38 -3.69
C GLU A 41 4.66 9.75 -3.11
N LEU A 42 4.57 9.11 -1.94
CA LEU A 42 5.70 8.39 -1.35
C LEU A 42 6.15 7.23 -2.25
N CYS A 43 5.21 6.44 -2.78
CA CYS A 43 5.54 5.37 -3.72
C CYS A 43 6.20 5.91 -4.99
N GLU A 44 5.70 7.00 -5.55
CA GLU A 44 6.27 7.61 -6.76
C GLU A 44 7.69 8.16 -6.53
N ARG A 45 7.95 8.78 -5.37
CA ARG A 45 9.30 9.25 -5.00
C ARG A 45 10.25 8.10 -4.79
N ALA A 46 9.82 7.05 -4.08
CA ALA A 46 10.63 5.85 -3.87
C ALA A 46 10.96 5.17 -5.19
N ALA A 47 9.98 4.98 -6.08
CA ALA A 47 10.20 4.38 -7.38
C ALA A 47 11.19 5.18 -8.25
N ARG A 48 11.11 6.52 -8.24
CA ARG A 48 12.10 7.37 -8.96
C ARG A 48 13.51 7.20 -8.41
N LYS A 49 13.68 7.23 -7.08
CA LYS A 49 15.01 7.05 -6.46
C LYS A 49 15.61 5.67 -6.78
N LEU A 50 14.81 4.61 -6.70
CA LEU A 50 15.26 3.27 -7.05
C LEU A 50 15.65 3.16 -8.52
N GLN A 51 14.92 3.81 -9.43
CA GLN A 51 15.24 3.83 -10.85
C GLN A 51 16.58 4.54 -11.13
N GLU A 52 16.92 5.59 -10.39
CA GLU A 52 18.24 6.25 -10.46
C GLU A 52 19.38 5.29 -10.07
N GLU A 53 19.09 4.31 -9.19
CA GLU A 53 20.01 3.26 -8.76
C GLU A 53 19.94 2.00 -9.67
N GLY A 54 19.17 2.04 -10.75
CA GLY A 54 19.01 0.91 -11.68
C GLY A 54 18.05 -0.19 -11.19
N ILE A 55 17.27 0.08 -10.15
CA ILE A 55 16.29 -0.86 -9.59
C ILE A 55 14.90 -0.53 -10.16
N GLU A 56 14.33 -1.47 -10.90
CA GLU A 56 12.98 -1.34 -11.45
C GLU A 56 11.91 -1.71 -10.42
N SER A 57 10.82 -0.95 -10.41
CA SER A 57 9.66 -1.20 -9.56
C SER A 57 8.36 -0.87 -10.29
N ILE A 58 7.26 -1.44 -9.83
CA ILE A 58 5.92 -1.05 -10.26
C ILE A 58 5.15 -0.41 -9.10
N ILE A 59 4.21 0.47 -9.44
CA ILE A 59 3.21 0.97 -8.51
C ILE A 59 1.89 0.32 -8.92
N ALA A 60 1.35 -0.50 -8.03
CA ALA A 60 0.06 -1.16 -8.19
C ALA A 60 -1.09 -0.13 -8.09
N THR A 61 -2.28 -0.54 -8.50
CA THR A 61 -3.48 0.30 -8.30
C THR A 61 -3.66 0.59 -6.81
N PRO A 62 -3.82 1.87 -6.44
CA PRO A 62 -3.95 2.26 -5.04
C PRO A 62 -5.18 1.65 -4.36
N VAL A 63 -5.04 1.35 -3.07
CA VAL A 63 -6.15 0.96 -2.20
C VAL A 63 -6.66 2.21 -1.49
N THR A 64 -7.85 2.66 -1.88
CA THR A 64 -8.45 3.91 -1.39
C THR A 64 -9.55 3.72 -0.36
N TYR A 65 -9.78 2.46 0.06
CA TYR A 65 -10.72 2.06 1.10
C TYR A 65 -9.99 1.23 2.14
N CYS A 66 -10.05 1.67 3.41
CA CYS A 66 -9.37 1.07 4.55
C CYS A 66 -10.27 1.08 5.79
N ALA A 67 -9.80 0.57 6.91
CA ALA A 67 -10.43 0.81 8.19
C ALA A 67 -10.11 2.25 8.63
N ALA A 68 -11.15 3.04 8.92
CA ALA A 68 -11.09 4.45 9.32
C ALA A 68 -12.29 4.81 10.21
N ASP A 69 -12.59 3.97 11.20
CA ASP A 69 -13.79 4.08 12.02
C ASP A 69 -13.78 5.31 12.94
N VAL A 70 -12.59 5.79 13.31
CA VAL A 70 -12.44 6.99 14.18
C VAL A 70 -13.10 8.23 13.54
N THR A 71 -13.10 8.34 12.22
CA THR A 71 -13.69 9.47 11.49
C THR A 71 -15.08 9.19 10.93
N ASN A 72 -15.66 8.04 11.25
CA ASN A 72 -16.92 7.55 10.65
C ASN A 72 -18.16 8.37 11.01
N VAL A 73 -18.03 9.23 12.03
CA VAL A 73 -19.09 10.19 12.44
C VAL A 73 -19.25 11.38 11.49
N PHE A 74 -18.29 11.59 10.58
CA PHE A 74 -18.31 12.71 9.65
C PHE A 74 -18.81 12.32 8.27
N PRO A 75 -19.61 13.18 7.60
CA PRO A 75 -20.09 12.92 6.24
C PRO A 75 -18.95 12.80 5.23
N GLY A 76 -19.04 11.81 4.34
CA GLY A 76 -18.04 11.55 3.29
C GLY A 76 -16.95 10.56 3.69
N ASN A 77 -16.87 10.18 4.95
CA ASN A 77 -16.00 9.12 5.38
C ASN A 77 -16.45 7.75 4.85
N THR A 78 -15.50 6.88 4.55
CA THR A 78 -15.77 5.49 4.13
C THR A 78 -14.83 4.57 4.86
N SER A 79 -15.36 3.75 5.74
CA SER A 79 -14.59 2.76 6.49
C SER A 79 -14.95 1.33 6.08
N LEU A 80 -13.94 0.47 6.01
CA LEU A 80 -14.10 -0.98 5.87
C LEU A 80 -13.88 -1.64 7.22
N ARG A 81 -14.48 -2.81 7.39
CA ARG A 81 -14.13 -3.70 8.52
C ARG A 81 -12.67 -4.14 8.40
N VAL A 82 -11.99 -4.28 9.52
CA VAL A 82 -10.58 -4.71 9.57
C VAL A 82 -10.36 -6.06 8.87
N GLU A 83 -11.29 -7.01 9.00
CA GLU A 83 -11.22 -8.30 8.33
C GLU A 83 -11.31 -8.17 6.81
N THR A 84 -12.08 -7.20 6.32
CA THR A 84 -12.17 -6.90 4.88
C THR A 84 -10.85 -6.37 4.34
N VAL A 85 -10.19 -5.48 5.08
CA VAL A 85 -8.86 -4.94 4.72
C VAL A 85 -7.83 -6.07 4.71
N GLU A 86 -7.83 -6.93 5.73
CA GLU A 86 -6.93 -8.08 5.83
C GLU A 86 -7.06 -8.99 4.61
N MET A 87 -8.28 -9.41 4.27
CA MET A 87 -8.55 -10.28 3.11
C MET A 87 -8.19 -9.60 1.79
N LEU A 88 -8.49 -8.31 1.65
CA LEU A 88 -8.18 -7.53 0.45
C LEU A 88 -6.66 -7.48 0.20
N LEU A 89 -5.88 -7.18 1.23
CA LEU A 89 -4.41 -7.11 1.12
C LEU A 89 -3.80 -8.49 0.86
N GLU A 90 -4.32 -9.54 1.48
CA GLU A 90 -3.91 -10.92 1.19
C GLU A 90 -4.10 -11.24 -0.30
N ASP A 91 -5.30 -10.98 -0.84
CA ASP A 91 -5.64 -11.28 -2.24
C ASP A 91 -4.79 -10.47 -3.22
N ILE A 92 -4.56 -9.19 -2.95
CA ILE A 92 -3.70 -8.33 -3.78
C ILE A 92 -2.26 -8.85 -3.77
N CYS A 93 -1.70 -9.15 -2.60
CA CYS A 93 -0.33 -9.69 -2.49
C CYS A 93 -0.16 -11.01 -3.24
N LEU A 94 -1.11 -11.93 -3.09
CA LEU A 94 -1.09 -13.20 -3.83
C LEU A 94 -1.23 -13.00 -5.35
N SER A 95 -2.03 -12.02 -5.79
CA SER A 95 -2.19 -11.70 -7.21
C SER A 95 -0.93 -11.10 -7.81
N LEU A 96 -0.25 -10.20 -7.09
CA LEU A 96 1.04 -9.64 -7.50
C LEU A 96 2.11 -10.74 -7.57
N ALA A 97 2.15 -11.63 -6.58
CA ALA A 97 3.08 -12.76 -6.58
C ALA A 97 2.86 -13.72 -7.75
N ARG A 98 1.59 -14.02 -8.14
CA ARG A 98 1.28 -14.78 -9.37
C ARG A 98 1.82 -14.09 -10.63
N SER A 99 1.92 -12.78 -10.60
CA SER A 99 2.47 -11.96 -11.70
C SER A 99 3.99 -11.77 -11.60
N GLY A 100 4.70 -12.46 -10.67
CA GLY A 100 6.15 -12.41 -10.53
C GLY A 100 6.69 -11.29 -9.63
N PHE A 101 5.82 -10.48 -9.01
CA PHE A 101 6.21 -9.43 -8.06
C PHE A 101 6.15 -9.98 -6.64
N TYR A 102 7.27 -10.46 -6.15
CA TYR A 102 7.36 -11.12 -4.84
C TYR A 102 7.73 -10.16 -3.71
N ASN A 103 8.51 -9.12 -4.00
CA ASN A 103 8.83 -8.06 -3.05
C ASN A 103 7.71 -7.02 -3.10
N ILE A 104 6.93 -6.92 -2.05
CA ILE A 104 5.73 -6.08 -2.00
C ILE A 104 5.84 -5.12 -0.82
N MET A 105 5.74 -3.84 -1.09
CA MET A 105 5.74 -2.82 -0.06
C MET A 105 4.41 -2.07 -0.06
N VAL A 106 3.64 -2.24 1.01
CA VAL A 106 2.42 -1.44 1.23
C VAL A 106 2.83 -0.14 1.91
N VAL A 107 2.52 0.99 1.28
CA VAL A 107 2.89 2.33 1.77
C VAL A 107 1.64 3.10 2.12
N SER A 108 1.48 3.42 3.40
CA SER A 108 0.28 4.08 3.92
C SER A 108 0.52 5.53 4.30
N GLY A 109 -0.41 6.40 3.88
CA GLY A 109 -0.54 7.75 4.41
C GLY A 109 -1.43 7.86 5.66
N HIS A 110 -2.00 6.75 6.13
CA HIS A 110 -3.02 6.66 7.17
C HIS A 110 -2.47 6.16 8.50
N ALA A 111 -2.89 6.78 9.60
CA ALA A 111 -2.35 6.57 10.95
C ALA A 111 -3.23 5.72 11.88
N ASP A 112 -4.20 4.99 11.36
CA ASP A 112 -5.09 4.14 12.17
C ASP A 112 -4.40 2.82 12.56
N PRO A 113 -4.25 2.50 13.88
CA PRO A 113 -3.57 1.30 14.33
C PRO A 113 -4.28 0.00 13.93
N ASP A 114 -5.62 -0.02 13.91
CA ASP A 114 -6.39 -1.21 13.56
C ASP A 114 -6.26 -1.50 12.06
N ASN A 115 -6.23 -0.45 11.23
CA ASN A 115 -5.91 -0.57 9.83
C ASN A 115 -4.49 -1.10 9.61
N ALA A 116 -3.50 -0.54 10.30
CA ALA A 116 -2.11 -1.00 10.20
C ALA A 116 -1.97 -2.48 10.56
N ALA A 117 -2.61 -2.90 11.66
CA ALA A 117 -2.62 -4.30 12.09
C ALA A 117 -3.30 -5.21 11.05
N ALA A 118 -4.42 -4.78 10.45
CA ALA A 118 -5.10 -5.54 9.40
C ALA A 118 -4.23 -5.72 8.15
N VAL A 119 -3.55 -4.65 7.72
CA VAL A 119 -2.61 -4.70 6.58
C VAL A 119 -1.49 -5.70 6.84
N VAL A 120 -0.86 -5.63 8.02
CA VAL A 120 0.22 -6.56 8.40
C VAL A 120 -0.29 -8.00 8.40
N ARG A 121 -1.48 -8.27 8.98
CA ARG A 121 -2.06 -9.63 8.96
C ARG A 121 -2.35 -10.12 7.55
N GLY A 122 -2.87 -9.28 6.66
CA GLY A 122 -3.11 -9.63 5.26
C GLY A 122 -1.81 -10.02 4.54
N ILE A 123 -0.73 -9.27 4.74
CA ILE A 123 0.60 -9.59 4.21
C ILE A 123 1.10 -10.93 4.77
N GLU A 124 1.01 -11.14 6.08
CA GLU A 124 1.45 -12.39 6.73
C GLU A 124 0.63 -13.61 6.27
N ASN A 125 -0.67 -13.45 6.04
CA ASN A 125 -1.50 -14.51 5.48
C ASN A 125 -1.09 -14.87 4.03
N ALA A 126 -0.77 -13.85 3.22
CA ALA A 126 -0.23 -14.08 1.89
C ALA A 126 1.11 -14.84 1.93
N LYS A 127 2.02 -14.48 2.86
CA LYS A 127 3.29 -15.20 3.07
C LYS A 127 3.08 -16.66 3.45
N LYS A 128 2.11 -16.96 4.34
CA LYS A 128 1.77 -18.35 4.72
C LYS A 128 1.27 -19.17 3.54
N LYS A 129 0.51 -18.57 2.61
CA LYS A 129 -0.05 -19.22 1.42
C LYS A 129 0.96 -19.32 0.27
N ASN A 130 1.91 -18.40 0.20
CA ASN A 130 2.98 -18.38 -0.81
C ASN A 130 4.28 -17.88 -0.18
N ASN A 131 5.19 -18.77 0.13
CA ASN A 131 6.47 -18.49 0.81
C ASN A 131 7.45 -17.63 0.00
N LYS A 132 7.17 -17.36 -1.27
CA LYS A 132 7.92 -16.40 -2.09
C LYS A 132 7.53 -14.95 -1.80
N VAL A 133 6.36 -14.70 -1.23
CA VAL A 133 5.93 -13.35 -0.88
C VAL A 133 6.84 -12.80 0.21
N ASN A 134 7.53 -11.73 -0.11
CA ASN A 134 8.31 -10.91 0.81
C ASN A 134 7.62 -9.54 0.91
N GLY A 135 6.60 -9.48 1.76
CA GLY A 135 5.79 -8.28 1.93
C GLY A 135 6.18 -7.51 3.20
N THR A 136 6.09 -6.20 3.12
CA THR A 136 6.31 -5.28 4.25
C THR A 136 5.30 -4.14 4.22
N TYR A 137 5.08 -3.52 5.38
CA TYR A 137 4.25 -2.34 5.56
C TYR A 137 5.10 -1.18 6.03
N SER A 138 4.84 0.00 5.51
CA SER A 138 5.46 1.25 5.94
C SER A 138 4.42 2.36 5.97
N ALA A 139 4.46 3.15 7.03
CA ALA A 139 3.66 4.36 7.15
C ALA A 139 4.59 5.57 7.30
N TRP A 140 4.19 6.71 6.76
CA TRP A 140 5.01 7.93 6.75
C TRP A 140 5.37 8.46 8.15
N PHE A 141 4.58 8.10 9.15
CA PHE A 141 4.79 8.47 10.57
C PHE A 141 5.54 7.39 11.36
N ASP A 142 6.02 6.33 10.72
CA ASP A 142 6.82 5.30 11.38
C ASP A 142 8.18 5.89 11.79
N LYS A 143 8.57 5.74 13.05
CA LYS A 143 9.77 6.38 13.63
C LYS A 143 11.04 6.15 12.80
N GLY A 144 11.14 5.02 12.11
CA GLY A 144 12.26 4.72 11.21
C GLY A 144 12.33 5.60 9.96
N VAL A 145 11.26 6.30 9.60
CA VAL A 145 11.21 7.22 8.44
C VAL A 145 11.51 8.67 8.86
N VAL A 146 11.23 9.00 10.13
CA VAL A 146 11.38 10.37 10.67
C VAL A 146 12.81 10.64 11.15
N GLU A 147 13.58 9.61 11.54
CA GLU A 147 14.97 9.75 12.03
C GLU A 147 16.02 9.81 10.90
N GLY A 148 15.61 9.69 9.64
CA GLY A 148 16.49 9.71 8.45
C GLY A 148 16.32 10.95 7.56
N GLY A 149 15.68 12.01 8.03
CA GLY A 149 15.47 13.27 7.31
C GLY A 149 16.40 14.38 7.77
#